data_e288ba2f0c9a7536f72963e1db32d7b5
#
_entry.id   e288ba2f0c9a7536f72963e1db32d7b5
#
_cell.length_a   1.000
_cell.length_b   1.000
_cell.length_c   1.000
_cell.angle_alpha   90.00
_cell.angle_beta   90.00
_cell.angle_gamma   90.00
#
_symmetry.space_group_name_H-M   'P 1'
#
loop_
_entity.id
_entity.type
_entity.pdbx_description
1 polymer ?
#
loop_
_entity_poly.entity_id
_entity_poly.type
_entity_poly.pdbx_seq_one_letter_code
_entity_poly.pdbx_strand_id
1 'polypeptide(L)'
;MYDVKANIEKNRITITIGKIKGEAAMQALSQTVISECQKLKKGFTCITDLRKYEVQDDQFEYYVKQTQEAMIAAGLTKVVRVRRETGLLGHFQFDNASMDVGYHAENVTAMAEAEKILDDHSK
;
A
#
# COMPACT_ATOMS: atom_id res chain seq x y z
N MET A 1 2.59 12.42 6.66
CA MET A 1 3.87 12.14 5.96
C MET A 1 3.78 10.85 5.17
N TYR A 2 4.20 10.86 3.92
CA TYR A 2 4.20 9.67 3.08
C TYR A 2 5.31 9.77 2.03
N ASP A 3 5.67 8.62 1.47
CA ASP A 3 6.60 8.53 0.35
C ASP A 3 6.12 7.43 -0.58
N VAL A 4 6.16 7.68 -1.88
CA VAL A 4 5.69 6.72 -2.90
C VAL A 4 6.74 6.66 -4.00
N LYS A 5 7.23 5.45 -4.28
CA LYS A 5 8.26 5.23 -5.30
C LYS A 5 7.91 4.04 -6.18
N ALA A 6 7.92 4.26 -7.49
CA ALA A 6 7.80 3.20 -8.47
C ALA A 6 9.21 2.76 -8.89
N ASN A 7 9.47 1.46 -8.76
CA ASN A 7 10.71 0.86 -9.25
C ASN A 7 10.37 0.17 -10.57
N ILE A 8 10.73 0.81 -11.68
CA ILE A 8 10.38 0.34 -13.02
C ILE A 8 11.07 -0.98 -13.33
N GLU A 9 12.32 -1.12 -12.89
CA GLU A 9 13.12 -2.32 -13.14
C GLU A 9 12.49 -3.57 -12.52
N LYS A 10 12.00 -3.46 -11.28
CA LYS A 10 11.33 -4.57 -10.58
C LYS A 10 9.83 -4.62 -10.83
N ASN A 11 9.28 -3.64 -11.51
CA ASN A 11 7.84 -3.46 -11.71
C ASN A 11 7.11 -3.51 -10.37
N ARG A 12 7.51 -2.64 -9.47
CA ARG A 12 7.09 -2.63 -8.06
C ARG A 12 6.91 -1.21 -7.57
N ILE A 13 5.86 -0.98 -6.80
CA ILE A 13 5.65 0.30 -6.10
C ILE A 13 5.85 0.09 -4.61
N THR A 14 6.56 1.03 -3.97
CA THR A 14 6.73 1.04 -2.51
C THR A 14 6.06 2.29 -1.96
N ILE A 15 5.11 2.09 -1.05
CA ILE A 15 4.35 3.15 -0.41
C ILE A 15 4.69 3.14 1.07
N THR A 16 5.24 4.25 1.56
CA THR A 16 5.53 4.42 2.99
C THR A 16 4.54 5.44 3.55
N ILE A 17 3.79 5.05 4.56
CA ILE A 17 2.79 5.92 5.17
C ILE A 17 3.09 6.06 6.64
N GLY A 18 3.27 7.30 7.09
CA GLY A 18 3.42 7.61 8.49
C GLY A 18 2.14 8.23 9.04
N LYS A 19 2.26 9.37 9.69
CA LYS A 19 1.14 10.10 10.24
C LYS A 19 0.48 10.92 9.14
N ILE A 20 -0.78 10.63 8.83
CA ILE A 20 -1.57 11.35 7.82
C ILE A 20 -2.72 12.05 8.54
N LYS A 21 -2.89 13.33 8.29
CA LYS A 21 -3.94 14.13 8.91
C LYS A 21 -4.60 15.02 7.86
N GLY A 22 -5.94 14.97 7.83
CA GLY A 22 -6.74 15.80 6.98
C GLY A 22 -7.01 15.22 5.60
N GLU A 23 -8.13 15.62 5.02
CA GLU A 23 -8.59 15.11 3.73
C GLU A 23 -7.66 15.46 2.58
N ALA A 24 -7.10 16.66 2.59
CA ALA A 24 -6.18 17.09 1.53
C ALA A 24 -4.95 16.20 1.44
N ALA A 25 -4.41 15.79 2.61
CA ALA A 25 -3.25 14.89 2.65
C ALA A 25 -3.62 13.49 2.14
N MET A 26 -4.81 13.01 2.49
CA MET A 26 -5.29 11.71 2.02
C MET A 26 -5.50 11.69 0.52
N GLN A 27 -6.08 12.74 -0.05
CA GLN A 27 -6.26 12.87 -1.49
C GLN A 27 -4.92 12.95 -2.20
N ALA A 28 -3.98 13.72 -1.68
CA ALA A 28 -2.65 13.86 -2.26
C ALA A 28 -1.92 12.51 -2.29
N LEU A 29 -2.00 11.74 -1.21
CA LEU A 29 -1.42 10.40 -1.15
C LEU A 29 -2.03 9.50 -2.21
N SER A 30 -3.36 9.44 -2.28
CA SER A 30 -4.07 8.61 -3.24
C SER A 30 -3.70 8.95 -4.68
N GLN A 31 -3.69 10.23 -5.02
CA GLN A 31 -3.33 10.69 -6.36
C GLN A 31 -1.87 10.37 -6.71
N THR A 32 -0.97 10.52 -5.74
CA THR A 32 0.45 10.19 -5.93
C THR A 32 0.63 8.70 -6.20
N VAL A 33 -0.06 7.84 -5.45
CA VAL A 33 0.00 6.39 -5.66
C VAL A 33 -0.50 6.04 -7.06
N ILE A 34 -1.64 6.57 -7.47
CA ILE A 34 -2.22 6.29 -8.79
C ILE A 34 -1.27 6.76 -9.89
N SER A 35 -0.70 7.95 -9.74
CA SER A 35 0.24 8.50 -10.70
C SER A 35 1.50 7.65 -10.84
N GLU A 36 2.06 7.17 -9.72
CA GLU A 36 3.25 6.32 -9.76
C GLU A 36 2.95 4.95 -10.36
N CYS A 37 1.76 4.41 -10.12
CA CYS A 37 1.36 3.13 -10.72
C CYS A 37 1.31 3.19 -12.24
N GLN A 38 1.03 4.35 -12.82
CA GLN A 38 0.97 4.52 -14.27
C GLN A 38 2.34 4.34 -14.93
N LYS A 39 3.42 4.42 -14.17
CA LYS A 39 4.78 4.15 -14.66
C LYS A 39 5.09 2.66 -14.76
N LEU A 40 4.24 1.83 -14.18
CA LEU A 40 4.44 0.38 -14.09
C LEU A 40 3.58 -0.37 -15.11
N LYS A 41 3.97 -1.61 -15.36
CA LYS A 41 3.24 -2.49 -16.29
C LYS A 41 2.26 -3.37 -15.52
N LYS A 42 1.24 -3.89 -16.19
CA LYS A 42 0.36 -4.90 -15.61
C LYS A 42 1.18 -6.02 -14.98
N GLY A 43 0.72 -6.52 -13.87
CA GLY A 43 1.45 -7.54 -13.13
C GLY A 43 2.39 -6.97 -12.06
N PHE A 44 2.34 -5.66 -11.81
CA PHE A 44 3.20 -5.05 -10.82
C PHE A 44 2.82 -5.50 -9.40
N THR A 45 3.77 -5.32 -8.48
CA THR A 45 3.62 -5.67 -7.08
C THR A 45 3.73 -4.41 -6.22
N CYS A 46 3.33 -4.52 -4.95
CA CYS A 46 3.32 -3.38 -4.03
C CYS A 46 3.83 -3.78 -2.66
N ILE A 47 4.67 -2.92 -2.08
CA ILE A 47 5.01 -2.98 -0.66
C ILE A 47 4.41 -1.75 -0.01
N THR A 48 3.62 -1.94 1.05
CA THR A 48 3.09 -0.85 1.84
C THR A 48 3.73 -0.89 3.22
N ASP A 49 4.57 0.10 3.51
CA ASP A 49 5.27 0.20 4.79
C ASP A 49 4.41 1.00 5.77
N LEU A 50 3.86 0.30 6.74
CA LEU A 50 2.96 0.87 7.74
C LEU A 50 3.59 0.92 9.14
N ARG A 51 4.91 0.77 9.24
CA ARG A 51 5.57 0.75 10.55
C ARG A 51 5.41 2.05 11.34
N LYS A 52 5.24 3.16 10.65
CA LYS A 52 5.05 4.48 11.28
C LYS A 52 3.63 5.00 11.12
N TYR A 53 2.74 4.20 10.58
CA TYR A 53 1.36 4.60 10.34
C TYR A 53 0.60 4.81 11.65
N GLU A 54 -0.13 5.93 11.72
CA GLU A 54 -1.00 6.24 12.86
C GLU A 54 -2.38 6.59 12.33
N VAL A 55 -3.41 6.06 12.99
CA VAL A 55 -4.80 6.38 12.68
C VAL A 55 -5.10 7.79 13.14
N GLN A 56 -5.54 8.64 12.22
CA GLN A 56 -5.90 10.01 12.51
C GLN A 56 -7.36 10.32 12.16
N ASP A 57 -7.95 9.57 11.24
CA ASP A 57 -9.24 9.92 10.67
C ASP A 57 -9.92 8.66 10.10
N ASP A 58 -11.19 8.46 10.43
CA ASP A 58 -11.98 7.32 9.95
C ASP A 58 -12.19 7.36 8.44
N GLN A 59 -12.17 8.53 7.83
CA GLN A 59 -12.34 8.68 6.39
C GLN A 59 -11.19 8.09 5.59
N PHE A 60 -10.05 7.84 6.24
CA PHE A 60 -8.88 7.29 5.54
C PHE A 60 -9.19 5.92 4.92
N GLU A 61 -10.02 5.11 5.58
CA GLU A 61 -10.42 3.81 5.04
C GLU A 61 -11.05 3.94 3.65
N TYR A 62 -11.88 4.96 3.44
CA TYR A 62 -12.48 5.24 2.15
C TYR A 62 -11.43 5.50 1.07
N TYR A 63 -10.43 6.33 1.38
CA TYR A 63 -9.36 6.65 0.43
C TYR A 63 -8.46 5.44 0.15
N VAL A 64 -8.19 4.64 1.18
CA VAL A 64 -7.42 3.40 1.02
C VAL A 64 -8.14 2.46 0.05
N LYS A 65 -9.44 2.28 0.25
CA LYS A 65 -10.25 1.42 -0.61
C LYS A 65 -10.25 1.88 -2.07
N GLN A 66 -10.45 3.16 -2.31
CA GLN A 66 -10.42 3.73 -3.66
C GLN A 66 -9.07 3.53 -4.32
N THR A 67 -7.99 3.77 -3.57
CA THR A 67 -6.63 3.61 -4.08
C THR A 67 -6.35 2.16 -4.44
N GLN A 68 -6.76 1.22 -3.60
CA GLN A 68 -6.60 -0.20 -3.85
C GLN A 68 -7.37 -0.66 -5.10
N GLU A 69 -8.60 -0.17 -5.27
CA GLU A 69 -9.40 -0.48 -6.46
C GLU A 69 -8.70 0.03 -7.73
N ALA A 70 -8.15 1.24 -7.69
CA ALA A 70 -7.42 1.80 -8.83
C ALA A 70 -6.16 0.99 -9.15
N MET A 71 -5.43 0.55 -8.13
CA MET A 71 -4.23 -0.25 -8.31
C MET A 71 -4.55 -1.63 -8.92
N ILE A 72 -5.63 -2.25 -8.46
CA ILE A 72 -6.08 -3.53 -9.02
C ILE A 72 -6.47 -3.36 -10.48
N ALA A 73 -7.20 -2.30 -10.80
CA ALA A 73 -7.59 -1.99 -12.18
C ALA A 73 -6.37 -1.75 -13.08
N ALA A 74 -5.28 -1.22 -12.51
CA ALA A 74 -4.04 -0.97 -13.24
C ALA A 74 -3.17 -2.23 -13.42
N GLY A 75 -3.52 -3.34 -12.75
CA GLY A 75 -2.81 -4.60 -12.92
C GLY A 75 -2.00 -5.08 -11.72
N LEU A 76 -2.28 -4.55 -10.53
CA LEU A 76 -1.65 -5.02 -9.28
C LEU A 76 -1.92 -6.51 -9.08
N THR A 77 -0.88 -7.28 -8.77
CA THR A 77 -0.99 -8.73 -8.59
C THR A 77 -0.75 -9.19 -7.16
N LYS A 78 0.09 -8.50 -6.40
CA LYS A 78 0.39 -8.89 -5.03
C LYS A 78 0.81 -7.70 -4.19
N VAL A 79 0.36 -7.69 -2.95
CA VAL A 79 0.71 -6.67 -1.95
C VAL A 79 1.30 -7.35 -0.73
N VAL A 80 2.40 -6.77 -0.21
CA VAL A 80 2.95 -7.15 1.09
C VAL A 80 2.95 -5.91 1.97
N ARG A 81 2.42 -6.03 3.18
CA ARG A 81 2.41 -4.94 4.16
C ARG A 81 3.45 -5.19 5.24
N VAL A 82 4.24 -4.16 5.50
CA VAL A 82 5.23 -4.18 6.57
C VAL A 82 4.63 -3.47 7.77
N ARG A 83 4.46 -4.18 8.88
CA ARG A 83 3.79 -3.68 10.08
C ARG A 83 4.70 -3.73 11.29
N ARG A 84 4.38 -2.94 12.32
CA ARG A 84 4.97 -3.11 13.63
C ARG A 84 4.36 -4.36 14.26
N GLU A 85 5.09 -5.02 15.16
CA GLU A 85 4.56 -6.17 15.90
C GLU A 85 3.33 -5.80 16.72
N THR A 86 3.33 -4.56 17.23
CA THR A 86 2.21 -3.99 17.97
C THR A 86 1.67 -2.82 17.19
N GLY A 87 0.45 -2.54 17.20
CA GLY A 87 -0.10 -1.41 16.45
C GLY A 87 -1.27 -1.84 15.59
N LEU A 88 -2.16 -2.53 16.21
CA LEU A 88 -3.21 -3.25 15.53
C LEU A 88 -4.32 -2.36 14.98
N LEU A 89 -4.69 -1.30 15.71
CA LEU A 89 -5.87 -0.51 15.35
C LEU A 89 -5.74 0.22 14.01
N GLY A 90 -4.55 0.78 13.74
CA GLY A 90 -4.34 1.50 12.49
C GLY A 90 -4.39 0.61 11.27
N HIS A 91 -4.03 -0.65 11.42
CA HIS A 91 -3.98 -1.60 10.32
C HIS A 91 -5.35 -2.13 9.92
N PHE A 92 -6.34 -2.00 10.79
CA PHE A 92 -7.71 -2.39 10.52
C PHE A 92 -8.27 -1.74 9.26
N GLN A 93 -7.99 -0.48 9.04
CA GLN A 93 -8.49 0.25 7.88
C GLN A 93 -8.01 -0.37 6.56
N PHE A 94 -6.75 -0.80 6.53
CA PHE A 94 -6.19 -1.46 5.35
C PHE A 94 -6.75 -2.85 5.13
N ASP A 95 -6.91 -3.63 6.21
CA ASP A 95 -7.45 -4.98 6.12
C ASP A 95 -8.91 -4.95 5.67
N ASN A 96 -9.73 -4.07 6.24
CA ASN A 96 -11.13 -3.93 5.86
C ASN A 96 -11.27 -3.48 4.41
N ALA A 97 -10.48 -2.50 3.99
CA ALA A 97 -10.51 -2.02 2.61
C ALA A 97 -10.11 -3.12 1.63
N SER A 98 -9.09 -3.93 1.97
CA SER A 98 -8.66 -5.04 1.14
C SER A 98 -9.74 -6.11 1.00
N MET A 99 -10.43 -6.42 2.07
CA MET A 99 -11.55 -7.39 2.03
C MET A 99 -12.68 -6.88 1.14
N ASP A 100 -13.00 -5.59 1.23
CA ASP A 100 -14.06 -4.99 0.41
C ASP A 100 -13.75 -5.05 -1.08
N VAL A 101 -12.48 -4.91 -1.47
CA VAL A 101 -12.09 -4.99 -2.88
C VAL A 101 -11.69 -6.39 -3.32
N GLY A 102 -11.73 -7.37 -2.41
CA GLY A 102 -11.60 -8.78 -2.74
C GLY A 102 -10.20 -9.30 -2.95
N TYR A 103 -9.16 -8.69 -2.34
CA TYR A 103 -7.82 -9.25 -2.38
C TYR A 103 -7.20 -9.36 -0.99
N HIS A 104 -6.18 -10.18 -0.89
CA HIS A 104 -5.46 -10.41 0.37
C HIS A 104 -4.02 -9.92 0.27
N ALA A 105 -3.55 -9.28 1.34
CA ALA A 105 -2.16 -8.87 1.47
C ALA A 105 -1.45 -9.75 2.49
N GLU A 106 -0.20 -10.10 2.23
CA GLU A 106 0.64 -10.72 3.23
C GLU A 106 1.17 -9.65 4.18
N ASN A 107 1.39 -10.05 5.44
CA ASN A 107 1.88 -9.13 6.47
C ASN A 107 3.21 -9.63 6.99
N VAL A 108 4.20 -8.75 7.06
CA VAL A 108 5.53 -9.03 7.58
C VAL A 108 5.96 -7.90 8.50
N THR A 109 7.07 -8.05 9.21
CA THR A 109 7.57 -7.04 10.14
C THR A 109 8.85 -6.35 9.67
N ALA A 110 9.44 -6.79 8.56
CA ALA A 110 10.67 -6.21 8.03
C ALA A 110 10.60 -6.02 6.52
N MET A 111 11.21 -4.93 6.04
CA MET A 111 11.26 -4.63 4.60
C MET A 111 11.99 -5.72 3.82
N ALA A 112 13.04 -6.31 4.39
CA ALA A 112 13.79 -7.39 3.73
C ALA A 112 12.91 -8.60 3.44
N GLU A 113 11.99 -8.93 4.36
CA GLU A 113 11.03 -10.02 4.15
C GLU A 113 10.07 -9.70 3.01
N ALA A 114 9.56 -8.47 2.96
CA ALA A 114 8.64 -8.03 1.92
C ALA A 114 9.30 -8.12 0.54
N GLU A 115 10.53 -7.62 0.43
CA GLU A 115 11.28 -7.67 -0.82
C GLU A 115 11.51 -9.10 -1.28
N LYS A 116 11.86 -9.99 -0.35
CA LYS A 116 12.08 -11.41 -0.67
C LYS A 116 10.82 -12.09 -1.19
N ILE A 117 9.69 -11.86 -0.54
CA ILE A 117 8.41 -12.44 -0.96
C ILE A 117 8.08 -12.00 -2.38
N LEU A 118 8.23 -10.72 -2.69
CA LEU A 118 7.90 -10.20 -4.01
C LEU A 118 8.93 -10.62 -5.06
N ASP A 119 10.20 -10.72 -4.72
CA ASP A 119 11.22 -11.22 -5.63
C ASP A 119 10.93 -12.67 -6.02
N ASP A 120 10.52 -13.50 -5.06
CA ASP A 120 10.16 -14.90 -5.32
C ASP A 120 8.87 -15.00 -6.15
N HIS A 121 7.91 -14.11 -5.90
CA HIS A 121 6.67 -14.05 -6.69
C HIS A 121 6.92 -13.69 -8.15
N SER A 122 7.93 -12.88 -8.42
CA SER A 122 8.25 -12.40 -9.76
C SER A 122 9.00 -13.42 -10.64
N LYS A 123 9.41 -14.54 -10.06
CA LYS A 123 10.15 -15.59 -10.80
C LYS A 123 9.25 -16.48 -11.62
#